data_d87dc3ff9eac7d13ad9b9aecb7649d31
#
_entry.id   d87dc3ff9eac7d13ad9b9aecb7649d31
#
_cell.length_a   1.000
_cell.length_b   1.000
_cell.length_c   1.000
_cell.angle_alpha   90.00
_cell.angle_beta   90.00
_cell.angle_gamma   90.00
#
_symmetry.space_group_name_H-M   'P 1'
#
loop_
_entity.id
_entity.type
_entity.pdbx_description
1 polymer ?
#
loop_
_entity_poly.entity_id
_entity_poly.type
_entity_poly.pdbx_seq_one_letter_code
_entity_poly.pdbx_strand_id
1 'polypeptide(L)'
;MTNNTVYLYTNFNSPRLSYILNELFKRRLGLHFITILHLSQYQNSAPLLVYGNLPCFLPHIKLLNWNFLHKYNLETIPNNFILHSNYKNLDVLTASFLQLSRYEEYLPSPLNKYGSYNPNNAQLAKYNLLQLPIVDIWINDLANDLKILFPRVQ
;
A
#
# COMPACT_ATOMS: atom_id res chain seq x y z
N MET A 1 -20.73 -17.86 -7.01
CA MET A 1 -20.11 -16.60 -7.45
C MET A 1 -18.94 -16.35 -6.52
N THR A 2 -17.71 -16.43 -7.00
CA THR A 2 -16.51 -16.08 -6.25
C THR A 2 -16.49 -14.58 -6.06
N ASN A 3 -16.59 -14.14 -4.81
CA ASN A 3 -16.67 -12.71 -4.50
C ASN A 3 -15.24 -12.17 -4.46
N ASN A 4 -14.71 -11.76 -5.62
CA ASN A 4 -13.36 -11.17 -5.76
C ASN A 4 -13.33 -9.70 -5.31
N THR A 5 -14.27 -9.28 -4.45
CA THR A 5 -14.37 -7.90 -3.99
C THR A 5 -13.79 -7.78 -2.58
N VAL A 6 -12.90 -6.84 -2.39
CA VAL A 6 -12.29 -6.45 -1.11
C VAL A 6 -12.78 -5.05 -0.75
N TYR A 7 -13.22 -4.87 0.50
CA TYR A 7 -13.55 -3.55 1.02
C TYR A 7 -12.33 -2.94 1.71
N LEU A 8 -12.08 -1.68 1.42
CA LEU A 8 -11.08 -0.88 2.13
C LEU A 8 -11.80 0.24 2.90
N TYR A 9 -11.78 0.14 4.22
CA TYR A 9 -12.16 1.27 5.06
C TYR A 9 -11.00 2.23 5.20
N THR A 10 -11.27 3.51 4.98
CA THR A 10 -10.33 4.61 5.20
C THR A 10 -11.08 5.87 5.60
N ASN A 11 -10.42 6.82 6.28
CA ASN A 11 -10.98 8.10 6.67
C ASN A 11 -10.75 9.22 5.65
N PHE A 12 -10.16 8.91 4.50
CA PHE A 12 -9.91 9.88 3.43
C PHE A 12 -9.99 9.23 2.05
N ASN A 13 -10.15 10.05 1.03
CA ASN A 13 -9.97 9.67 -0.37
C ASN A 13 -8.95 10.61 -1.02
N SER A 14 -8.09 10.08 -1.88
CA SER A 14 -7.10 10.87 -2.60
C SER A 14 -6.71 10.21 -3.92
N PRO A 15 -6.17 11.00 -4.89
CA PRO A 15 -5.63 10.44 -6.12
C PRO A 15 -4.51 9.42 -5.90
N ARG A 16 -3.63 9.65 -4.91
CA ARG A 16 -2.54 8.72 -4.55
C ARG A 16 -3.08 7.39 -4.05
N LEU A 17 -4.08 7.44 -3.15
CA LEU A 17 -4.72 6.23 -2.65
C LEU A 17 -5.43 5.48 -3.79
N SER A 18 -6.20 6.17 -4.62
CA SER A 18 -6.88 5.57 -5.77
C SER A 18 -5.91 4.93 -6.75
N TYR A 19 -4.79 5.59 -7.04
CA TYR A 19 -3.75 5.07 -7.90
C TYR A 19 -3.18 3.76 -7.36
N ILE A 20 -2.73 3.76 -6.10
CA ILE A 20 -2.07 2.58 -5.53
C ILE A 20 -3.03 1.41 -5.35
N LEU A 21 -4.28 1.65 -5.00
CA LEU A 21 -5.28 0.59 -4.92
C LEU A 21 -5.56 -0.05 -6.28
N ASN A 22 -5.63 0.75 -7.35
CA ASN A 22 -5.76 0.21 -8.70
C ASN A 22 -4.54 -0.63 -9.09
N GLU A 23 -3.32 -0.17 -8.80
CA GLU A 23 -2.09 -0.91 -9.12
C GLU A 23 -2.00 -2.23 -8.37
N LEU A 24 -2.26 -2.23 -7.06
CA LEU A 24 -2.08 -3.42 -6.23
C LEU A 24 -3.25 -4.41 -6.38
N PHE A 25 -4.48 -3.95 -6.17
CA PHE A 25 -5.63 -4.87 -6.12
C PHE A 25 -6.14 -5.23 -7.49
N LYS A 26 -6.39 -4.25 -8.35
CA LYS A 26 -6.98 -4.52 -9.66
C LYS A 26 -5.97 -5.09 -10.65
N ARG A 27 -4.80 -4.45 -10.81
CA ARG A 27 -3.84 -4.83 -11.86
C ARG A 27 -2.99 -6.04 -11.48
N ARG A 28 -2.52 -6.13 -10.21
CA ARG A 28 -1.63 -7.22 -9.78
C ARG A 28 -2.37 -8.43 -9.24
N LEU A 29 -3.39 -8.23 -8.39
CA LEU A 29 -4.14 -9.32 -7.78
C LEU A 29 -5.40 -9.73 -8.57
N GLY A 30 -5.86 -8.93 -9.53
CA GLY A 30 -7.12 -9.20 -10.24
C GLY A 30 -8.36 -9.07 -9.37
N LEU A 31 -8.24 -8.37 -8.23
CA LEU A 31 -9.32 -8.18 -7.27
C LEU A 31 -10.07 -6.88 -7.55
N HIS A 32 -11.38 -6.92 -7.37
CA HIS A 32 -12.20 -5.72 -7.32
C HIS A 32 -12.12 -5.12 -5.90
N PHE A 33 -12.01 -3.79 -5.77
CA PHE A 33 -12.00 -3.13 -4.47
C PHE A 33 -13.06 -2.05 -4.39
N ILE A 34 -13.60 -1.84 -3.19
CA ILE A 34 -14.54 -0.79 -2.85
C ILE A 34 -14.00 -0.03 -1.65
N THR A 35 -13.73 1.25 -1.84
CA THR A 35 -13.35 2.14 -0.74
C THR A 35 -14.60 2.62 -0.03
N ILE A 36 -14.62 2.48 1.29
CA ILE A 36 -15.71 2.92 2.16
C ILE A 36 -15.21 3.90 3.22
N LEU A 37 -16.00 4.93 3.52
CA LEU A 37 -15.73 5.92 4.56
C LEU A 37 -16.52 5.66 5.84
N HIS A 38 -17.56 4.83 5.76
CA HIS A 38 -18.41 4.45 6.87
C HIS A 38 -18.68 2.94 6.86
N LEU A 39 -18.63 2.31 8.02
CA LEU A 39 -18.88 0.86 8.15
C LEU A 39 -20.30 0.44 7.71
N SER A 40 -21.27 1.34 7.71
CA SER A 40 -22.61 1.08 7.17
C SER A 40 -22.63 0.73 5.69
N GLN A 41 -21.56 1.07 4.96
CA GLN A 41 -21.37 0.73 3.54
C GLN A 41 -20.78 -0.67 3.33
N TYR A 42 -20.35 -1.33 4.40
CA TYR A 42 -19.73 -2.65 4.33
C TYR A 42 -20.76 -3.77 4.23
N GLN A 43 -20.51 -4.70 3.32
CA GLN A 43 -21.29 -5.94 3.20
C GLN A 43 -20.55 -7.07 3.91
N ASN A 44 -21.14 -7.59 4.98
CA ASN A 44 -20.54 -8.48 5.99
C ASN A 44 -19.94 -9.81 5.50
N SER A 45 -19.98 -10.13 4.21
CA SER A 45 -19.47 -11.40 3.66
C SER A 45 -18.17 -11.25 2.88
N ALA A 46 -17.69 -10.03 2.67
CA ALA A 46 -16.49 -9.74 1.88
C ALA A 46 -15.29 -9.44 2.77
N PRO A 47 -14.06 -9.61 2.28
CA PRO A 47 -12.85 -9.20 2.98
C PRO A 47 -12.85 -7.71 3.30
N LEU A 48 -12.42 -7.37 4.52
CA LEU A 48 -12.29 -6.01 5.00
C LEU A 48 -10.83 -5.68 5.33
N LEU A 49 -10.30 -4.66 4.69
CA LEU A 49 -9.05 -4.01 5.06
C LEU A 49 -9.39 -2.70 5.78
N VAL A 50 -8.63 -2.39 6.82
CA VAL A 50 -8.76 -1.13 7.56
C VAL A 50 -7.46 -0.35 7.43
N TYR A 51 -7.52 0.78 6.71
CA TYR A 51 -6.41 1.71 6.52
C TYR A 51 -6.68 3.01 7.28
N GLY A 52 -6.33 2.99 8.56
CA GLY A 52 -6.60 4.09 9.49
C GLY A 52 -6.95 3.62 10.90
N ASN A 53 -7.46 4.55 11.70
CA ASN A 53 -7.89 4.27 13.07
C ASN A 53 -9.40 4.08 13.12
N LEU A 54 -9.84 2.83 13.08
CA LEU A 54 -11.21 2.46 13.30
C LEU A 54 -11.29 1.42 14.42
N PRO A 55 -12.06 1.63 15.48
CA PRO A 55 -12.47 0.56 16.37
C PRO A 55 -13.44 -0.34 15.58
N CYS A 56 -12.94 -1.48 15.12
CA CYS A 56 -13.72 -2.42 14.34
C CYS A 56 -13.73 -3.77 15.05
N PHE A 57 -14.93 -4.28 15.36
CA PHE A 57 -15.14 -5.60 15.95
C PHE A 57 -15.32 -6.72 14.90
N LEU A 58 -15.37 -6.35 13.61
CA LEU A 58 -15.50 -7.30 12.52
C LEU A 58 -14.13 -7.92 12.18
N PRO A 59 -14.10 -9.16 11.66
CA PRO A 59 -12.85 -9.71 11.12
C PRO A 59 -12.29 -8.79 10.02
N HIS A 60 -11.06 -8.34 10.19
CA HIS A 60 -10.40 -7.46 9.23
C HIS A 60 -8.87 -7.60 9.30
N ILE A 61 -8.19 -7.14 8.24
CA ILE A 61 -6.75 -6.91 8.26
C ILE A 61 -6.51 -5.43 8.44
N LYS A 62 -5.81 -5.06 9.52
CA LYS A 62 -5.39 -3.68 9.77
C LYS A 62 -4.12 -3.38 8.99
N LEU A 63 -4.13 -2.31 8.21
CA LEU A 63 -2.96 -1.76 7.54
C LEU A 63 -2.43 -0.55 8.32
N LEU A 64 -1.12 -0.45 8.44
CA LEU A 64 -0.48 0.75 8.99
C LEU A 64 -0.72 1.94 8.04
N ASN A 65 -0.80 3.14 8.60
CA ASN A 65 -1.00 4.37 7.85
C ASN A 65 -0.05 5.45 8.39
N TRP A 66 0.87 5.90 7.54
CA TRP A 66 1.83 6.97 7.85
C TRP A 66 1.32 8.38 7.52
N ASN A 67 0.03 8.52 7.23
CA ASN A 67 -0.59 9.80 6.87
C ASN A 67 0.09 10.49 5.67
N PHE A 68 0.50 9.71 4.67
CA PHE A 68 1.18 10.23 3.49
C PHE A 68 0.27 10.30 2.25
N LEU A 69 -0.54 9.26 2.02
CA LEU A 69 -1.34 9.14 0.78
C LEU A 69 -2.47 10.18 0.67
N HIS A 70 -2.87 10.83 1.77
CA HIS A 70 -3.88 11.90 1.74
C HIS A 70 -3.32 13.24 1.22
N LYS A 71 -2.00 13.40 1.15
CA LYS A 71 -1.34 14.63 0.72
C LYS A 71 -1.39 14.79 -0.80
N TYR A 72 -1.42 16.03 -1.27
CA TYR A 72 -1.50 16.37 -2.70
C TYR A 72 -0.19 16.92 -3.25
N ASN A 73 0.58 17.60 -2.42
CA ASN A 73 1.83 18.24 -2.82
C ASN A 73 3.02 17.27 -2.75
N LEU A 74 4.11 17.61 -3.43
CA LEU A 74 5.37 16.92 -3.28
C LEU A 74 5.90 17.16 -1.85
N GLU A 75 5.97 16.10 -1.08
CA GLU A 75 6.38 16.10 0.32
C GLU A 75 7.65 15.27 0.49
N THR A 76 8.43 15.59 1.50
CA THR A 76 9.55 14.73 1.90
C THR A 76 9.02 13.37 2.39
N ILE A 77 9.80 12.31 2.16
CA ILE A 77 9.45 10.98 2.70
C ILE A 77 9.41 11.08 4.22
N PRO A 78 8.38 10.50 4.87
CA PRO A 78 8.27 10.54 6.33
C PRO A 78 9.54 10.02 7.02
N ASN A 79 9.97 10.66 8.10
CA ASN A 79 11.17 10.25 8.85
C ASN A 79 11.05 8.83 9.46
N ASN A 80 9.83 8.37 9.70
CA ASN A 80 9.53 7.03 10.17
C ASN A 80 9.38 6.00 9.05
N PHE A 81 9.75 6.36 7.82
CA PHE A 81 9.74 5.45 6.68
C PHE A 81 10.87 4.43 6.84
N ILE A 82 10.50 3.26 7.31
CA ILE A 82 11.39 2.10 7.44
C ILE A 82 10.86 1.00 6.56
N LEU A 83 11.67 0.56 5.60
CA LEU A 83 11.30 -0.56 4.74
C LEU A 83 11.58 -1.89 5.45
N HIS A 84 10.61 -2.78 5.36
CA HIS A 84 10.71 -4.16 5.82
C HIS A 84 10.34 -5.11 4.70
N SER A 85 10.87 -6.32 4.71
CA SER A 85 10.40 -7.40 3.83
C SER A 85 8.97 -7.83 4.17
N ASN A 86 8.56 -7.72 5.43
CA ASN A 86 7.21 -8.07 5.89
C ASN A 86 6.29 -6.84 5.85
N TYR A 87 5.19 -6.93 5.07
CA TYR A 87 4.22 -5.85 4.90
C TYR A 87 3.52 -5.42 6.20
N LYS A 88 3.43 -6.29 7.22
CA LYS A 88 2.76 -5.99 8.50
C LYS A 88 3.48 -4.93 9.32
N ASN A 89 4.76 -4.73 9.06
CA ASN A 89 5.63 -3.81 9.80
C ASN A 89 5.79 -2.45 9.10
N LEU A 90 5.04 -2.19 8.02
CA LEU A 90 5.13 -0.93 7.28
C LEU A 90 3.75 -0.51 6.78
N ASP A 91 3.63 0.77 6.40
CA ASP A 91 2.51 1.23 5.61
C ASP A 91 2.70 0.74 4.16
N VAL A 92 2.16 -0.45 3.87
CA VAL A 92 2.37 -1.12 2.60
C VAL A 92 1.81 -0.33 1.41
N LEU A 93 0.73 0.43 1.61
CA LEU A 93 0.14 1.24 0.54
C LEU A 93 1.05 2.43 0.22
N THR A 94 1.53 3.16 1.23
CA THR A 94 2.48 4.25 1.04
C THR A 94 3.80 3.74 0.48
N ALA A 95 4.37 2.68 1.04
CA ALA A 95 5.63 2.11 0.58
C ALA A 95 5.54 1.68 -0.90
N SER A 96 4.48 0.99 -1.28
CA SER A 96 4.24 0.60 -2.67
C SER A 96 4.03 1.79 -3.60
N PHE A 97 3.30 2.82 -3.15
CA PHE A 97 3.13 4.06 -3.91
C PHE A 97 4.48 4.72 -4.20
N LEU A 98 5.32 4.89 -3.19
CA LEU A 98 6.64 5.53 -3.33
C LEU A 98 7.53 4.78 -4.34
N GLN A 99 7.50 3.44 -4.31
CA GLN A 99 8.28 2.62 -5.24
C GLN A 99 7.72 2.66 -6.67
N LEU A 100 6.43 2.42 -6.84
CA LEU A 100 5.83 2.33 -8.17
C LEU A 100 5.73 3.66 -8.90
N SER A 101 5.57 4.76 -8.18
CA SER A 101 5.58 6.11 -8.74
C SER A 101 6.99 6.68 -8.95
N ARG A 102 8.05 5.97 -8.50
CA ARG A 102 9.43 6.48 -8.49
C ARG A 102 9.55 7.83 -7.75
N TYR A 103 8.77 7.97 -6.68
CA TYR A 103 8.58 9.24 -5.98
C TYR A 103 9.88 9.90 -5.53
N GLU A 104 10.88 9.09 -5.12
CA GLU A 104 12.17 9.57 -4.66
C GLU A 104 12.95 10.35 -5.72
N GLU A 105 12.71 10.07 -7.00
CA GLU A 105 13.40 10.75 -8.10
C GLU A 105 12.94 12.20 -8.29
N TYR A 106 11.76 12.55 -7.77
CA TYR A 106 11.23 13.91 -7.81
C TYR A 106 11.66 14.75 -6.61
N LEU A 107 12.28 14.13 -5.61
CA LEU A 107 12.78 14.84 -4.43
C LEU A 107 14.18 15.41 -4.68
N PRO A 108 14.52 16.56 -4.07
CA PRO A 108 15.87 17.07 -4.11
C PRO A 108 16.87 16.03 -3.60
N SER A 109 17.77 15.59 -4.46
CA SER A 109 18.84 14.64 -4.10
C SER A 109 20.09 14.92 -4.92
N PRO A 110 21.28 14.57 -4.42
CA PRO A 110 22.50 14.66 -5.20
C PRO A 110 22.39 13.80 -6.45
N LEU A 111 22.65 14.41 -7.60
CA LEU A 111 22.68 13.72 -8.88
C LEU A 111 24.02 12.98 -9.06
N ASN A 112 24.00 11.95 -9.91
CA ASN A 112 25.24 11.29 -10.31
C ASN A 112 26.03 12.15 -11.31
N LYS A 113 27.22 11.69 -11.72
CA LYS A 113 28.11 12.40 -12.69
C LYS A 113 27.49 12.68 -14.06
N TYR A 114 26.35 12.05 -14.37
CA TYR A 114 25.61 12.23 -15.61
C TYR A 114 24.36 13.11 -15.46
N GLY A 115 24.17 13.73 -14.29
CA GLY A 115 23.01 14.57 -14.01
C GLY A 115 21.70 13.79 -13.76
N SER A 116 21.78 12.50 -13.46
CA SER A 116 20.63 11.64 -13.19
C SER A 116 20.56 11.26 -11.72
N TYR A 117 19.38 10.82 -11.27
CA TYR A 117 19.19 10.29 -9.93
C TYR A 117 20.16 9.12 -9.65
N ASN A 118 20.77 9.13 -8.47
CA ASN A 118 21.70 8.08 -8.07
C ASN A 118 20.94 6.94 -7.36
N PRO A 119 20.83 5.73 -7.94
CA PRO A 119 20.13 4.61 -7.33
C PRO A 119 20.61 4.22 -5.93
N ASN A 120 21.88 4.50 -5.61
CA ASN A 120 22.45 4.24 -4.29
C ASN A 120 21.83 5.12 -3.19
N ASN A 121 21.16 6.22 -3.56
CA ASN A 121 20.43 7.08 -2.64
C ASN A 121 19.01 6.58 -2.36
N ALA A 122 18.53 5.59 -3.12
CA ALA A 122 17.19 5.04 -2.95
C ALA A 122 17.02 4.38 -1.59
N GLN A 123 15.79 4.47 -1.03
CA GLN A 123 15.45 3.78 0.21
C GLN A 123 15.66 2.27 0.09
N LEU A 124 15.32 1.67 -1.05
CA LEU A 124 15.57 0.25 -1.30
C LEU A 124 17.05 -0.12 -1.17
N ALA A 125 17.97 0.75 -1.61
CA ALA A 125 19.41 0.53 -1.46
C ALA A 125 19.82 0.51 0.01
N LYS A 126 19.33 1.46 0.81
CA LYS A 126 19.64 1.56 2.25
C LYS A 126 19.23 0.32 3.05
N TYR A 127 18.18 -0.36 2.60
CA TYR A 127 17.67 -1.56 3.26
C TYR A 127 18.04 -2.87 2.55
N ASN A 128 18.97 -2.84 1.56
CA ASN A 128 19.40 -3.99 0.77
C ASN A 128 18.25 -4.73 0.05
N LEU A 129 17.24 -4.00 -0.41
CA LEU A 129 16.03 -4.55 -1.05
C LEU A 129 15.99 -4.31 -2.57
N LEU A 130 17.01 -3.65 -3.16
CA LEU A 130 17.04 -3.32 -4.59
C LEU A 130 16.91 -4.53 -5.53
N GLN A 131 17.41 -5.69 -5.10
CA GLN A 131 17.40 -6.91 -5.90
C GLN A 131 16.08 -7.68 -5.82
N LEU A 132 15.15 -7.25 -4.98
CA LEU A 132 13.90 -7.94 -4.71
C LEU A 132 12.73 -7.26 -5.41
N PRO A 133 11.77 -8.01 -5.96
CA PRO A 133 10.49 -7.50 -6.42
C PRO A 133 9.60 -7.19 -5.19
N ILE A 134 10.05 -6.24 -4.37
CA ILE A 134 9.56 -6.06 -3.00
C ILE A 134 8.06 -5.75 -2.93
N VAL A 135 7.53 -4.97 -3.89
CA VAL A 135 6.11 -4.65 -3.95
C VAL A 135 5.28 -5.91 -4.21
N ASP A 136 5.77 -6.80 -5.08
CA ASP A 136 5.07 -8.07 -5.37
C ASP A 136 5.13 -9.02 -4.16
N ILE A 137 6.23 -9.04 -3.42
CA ILE A 137 6.35 -9.78 -2.17
C ILE A 137 5.29 -9.29 -1.17
N TRP A 138 5.24 -7.99 -0.90
CA TRP A 138 4.28 -7.42 0.05
C TRP A 138 2.84 -7.71 -0.31
N ILE A 139 2.48 -7.53 -1.59
CA ILE A 139 1.09 -7.69 -2.00
C ILE A 139 0.66 -9.16 -2.05
N ASN A 140 1.57 -10.08 -2.38
CA ASN A 140 1.31 -11.51 -2.32
C ASN A 140 1.13 -12.00 -0.88
N ASP A 141 1.94 -11.52 0.06
CA ASP A 141 1.79 -11.84 1.48
C ASP A 141 0.46 -11.31 2.03
N LEU A 142 0.08 -10.09 1.69
CA LEU A 142 -1.23 -9.54 2.03
C LEU A 142 -2.37 -10.37 1.41
N ALA A 143 -2.25 -10.79 0.16
CA ALA A 143 -3.25 -11.63 -0.49
C ALA A 143 -3.39 -13.00 0.17
N ASN A 144 -2.28 -13.60 0.63
CA ASN A 144 -2.31 -14.85 1.38
C ASN A 144 -3.02 -14.67 2.73
N ASP A 145 -2.75 -13.61 3.46
CA ASP A 145 -3.45 -13.32 4.71
C ASP A 145 -4.96 -13.07 4.47
N LEU A 146 -5.32 -12.41 3.36
CA LEU A 146 -6.72 -12.24 2.96
C LEU A 146 -7.41 -13.59 2.71
N LYS A 147 -6.73 -14.53 2.03
CA LYS A 147 -7.27 -15.87 1.78
C LYS A 147 -7.43 -16.69 3.06
N ILE A 148 -6.49 -16.55 4.01
CA ILE A 148 -6.57 -17.24 5.31
C ILE A 148 -7.76 -16.71 6.12
N LEU A 149 -7.92 -15.40 6.20
CA LEU A 149 -8.98 -14.78 7.00
C LEU A 149 -10.36 -14.90 6.31
N PHE A 150 -10.37 -14.91 4.99
CA PHE A 150 -11.58 -14.97 4.16
C PHE A 150 -11.44 -16.09 3.09
N PRO A 151 -11.64 -17.36 3.44
CA PRO A 151 -11.38 -18.51 2.55
C PRO A 151 -12.18 -18.53 1.23
N ARG A 152 -13.16 -17.66 1.07
CA ARG A 152 -13.99 -17.54 -0.15
C ARG A 152 -13.39 -16.59 -1.20
N VAL A 153 -12.28 -15.93 -0.91
CA VAL A 153 -11.51 -15.11 -1.87
C VAL A 153 -10.57 -16.04 -2.62
N GLN A 154 -10.71 -16.09 -3.93
CA GLN A 154 -9.84 -16.88 -4.81
C GLN A 154 -8.88 -15.98 -5.57
#